data_bc891a5f5309a38d617a275a81bdf279
#
_entry.id   bc891a5f5309a38d617a275a81bdf279
#
_cell.length_a   1.000
_cell.length_b   1.000
_cell.length_c   1.000
_cell.angle_alpha   90.00
_cell.angle_beta   90.00
_cell.angle_gamma   90.00
#
_symmetry.space_group_name_H-M   'P 1'
#
loop_
_entity.id
_entity.type
_entity.pdbx_description
1 polymer ?
#
loop_
_entity_poly.entity_id
_entity_poly.type
_entity_poly.pdbx_seq_one_letter_code
_entity_poly.pdbx_strand_id
1 'polypeptide(L)'
;MYIEMLIIAIIIIYMFMVNGKINKDNIFSNNSKLCNLLKEKDYDFLLVAKYGDRVYDPNEVFMKRIRNGLIVAAALIFLFLSQMSYLAAIVVGYLVYKQQYTSLRSWYKKHLNYIDSLLPYYLKSLEVLVHHYTVPVALAKSIDDAPEVFKPGLKRLVEKIEAGDSSIDPYMDFAKEYPVRDSMRMMRLLYRLGLGEQEKKHQQLVSFSKSVSSLQAKSREMKYQARLNTMERKTMIMMCVTGFGSLGLLLISIFMIMSL
;
A
#
# COMPACT_ATOMS: atom_id res chain seq x y z
N MET A 1 24.06 39.58 10.54
CA MET A 1 24.27 38.13 10.31
C MET A 1 22.98 37.36 10.21
N TYR A 2 22.02 37.42 11.19
CA TYR A 2 20.74 36.68 11.11
C TYR A 2 19.79 37.23 10.05
N ILE A 3 19.71 38.55 9.85
CA ILE A 3 18.86 39.19 8.85
C ILE A 3 19.33 38.84 7.44
N GLU A 4 20.64 38.78 7.20
CA GLU A 4 21.22 38.40 5.92
C GLU A 4 20.94 36.95 5.55
N MET A 5 21.06 36.03 6.52
CA MET A 5 20.69 34.63 6.35
C MET A 5 19.17 34.47 6.06
N LEU A 6 18.35 35.28 6.68
CA LEU A 6 16.91 35.29 6.47
C LEU A 6 16.53 35.79 5.07
N ILE A 7 17.22 36.85 4.58
CA ILE A 7 17.04 37.37 3.21
C ILE A 7 17.48 36.32 2.19
N ILE A 8 18.63 35.64 2.42
CA ILE A 8 19.12 34.57 1.54
C ILE A 8 18.12 33.40 1.52
N ALA A 9 17.57 32.98 2.66
CA ALA A 9 16.56 31.93 2.73
C ALA A 9 15.27 32.30 1.96
N ILE A 10 14.80 33.56 2.10
CA ILE A 10 13.64 34.07 1.36
C ILE A 10 13.92 34.11 -0.14
N ILE A 11 15.12 34.56 -0.55
CA ILE A 11 15.51 34.56 -1.95
C ILE A 11 15.57 33.16 -2.54
N ILE A 12 16.13 32.21 -1.81
CA ILE A 12 16.17 30.79 -2.23
C ILE A 12 14.76 30.22 -2.35
N ILE A 13 13.88 30.48 -1.38
CA ILE A 13 12.47 30.04 -1.42
C ILE A 13 11.75 30.71 -2.59
N TYR A 14 11.95 32.00 -2.79
CA TYR A 14 11.36 32.74 -3.90
C TYR A 14 11.90 32.28 -5.27
N MET A 15 13.20 32.05 -5.41
CA MET A 15 13.78 31.41 -6.60
C MET A 15 13.20 30.03 -6.85
N PHE A 16 12.98 29.22 -5.83
CA PHE A 16 12.33 27.89 -5.96
C PHE A 16 10.85 27.99 -6.33
N MET A 17 10.13 29.00 -5.84
CA MET A 17 8.72 29.23 -6.18
C MET A 17 8.54 29.81 -7.58
N VAL A 18 9.37 30.76 -7.98
CA VAL A 18 9.27 31.47 -9.28
C VAL A 18 9.85 30.61 -10.41
N ASN A 19 10.90 29.86 -10.16
CA ASN A 19 11.49 28.93 -11.12
C ASN A 19 10.75 27.57 -11.15
N GLY A 20 9.44 27.56 -11.06
CA GLY A 20 8.62 26.42 -11.49
C GLY A 20 8.86 26.04 -12.98
N LYS A 21 9.72 26.79 -13.67
CA LYS A 21 10.31 26.55 -14.99
C LYS A 21 11.74 26.00 -14.98
N ILE A 22 12.26 25.54 -13.85
CA ILE A 22 13.51 24.78 -13.89
C ILE A 22 13.19 23.50 -14.66
N ASN A 23 13.75 23.42 -15.85
CA ASN A 23 13.55 22.35 -16.82
C ASN A 23 13.75 21.02 -16.10
N LYS A 24 12.69 20.24 -15.95
CA LYS A 24 12.63 18.98 -15.19
C LYS A 24 13.76 18.04 -15.60
N ASP A 25 14.13 18.07 -16.88
CA ASP A 25 15.13 17.22 -17.48
C ASP A 25 16.57 17.56 -17.06
N ASN A 26 16.87 18.85 -16.82
CA ASN A 26 18.22 19.29 -16.44
C ASN A 26 18.61 18.95 -14.99
N ILE A 27 17.65 18.91 -14.05
CA ILE A 27 17.94 18.55 -12.65
C ILE A 27 18.16 17.04 -12.53
N PHE A 28 17.38 16.24 -13.27
CA PHE A 28 17.55 14.80 -13.29
C PHE A 28 18.84 14.36 -13.98
N SER A 29 19.21 15.01 -15.09
CA SER A 29 20.45 14.69 -15.81
C SER A 29 21.70 15.08 -15.03
N ASN A 30 21.70 16.23 -14.37
CA ASN A 30 22.88 16.77 -13.69
C ASN A 30 23.10 16.19 -12.28
N ASN A 31 22.02 15.73 -11.57
CA ASN A 31 22.07 15.19 -10.23
C ASN A 31 21.46 13.77 -10.12
N SER A 32 21.56 12.97 -11.17
CA SER A 32 20.96 11.63 -11.22
C SER A 32 21.40 10.72 -10.07
N LYS A 33 22.65 10.84 -9.60
CA LYS A 33 23.19 10.08 -8.48
C LYS A 33 22.50 10.43 -7.14
N LEU A 34 22.27 11.72 -6.87
CA LEU A 34 21.59 12.18 -5.65
C LEU A 34 20.09 11.85 -5.69
N CYS A 35 19.44 12.03 -6.83
CA CYS A 35 18.04 11.66 -7.02
C CYS A 35 17.83 10.16 -6.83
N ASN A 36 18.71 9.33 -7.39
CA ASN A 36 18.64 7.87 -7.22
C ASN A 36 18.96 7.40 -5.80
N LEU A 37 19.74 8.16 -5.04
CA LEU A 37 20.03 7.86 -3.63
C LEU A 37 18.86 8.24 -2.70
N LEU A 38 18.13 9.30 -3.04
CA LEU A 38 16.96 9.76 -2.29
C LEU A 38 15.68 8.99 -2.65
N LYS A 39 15.59 8.50 -3.89
CA LYS A 39 14.43 7.79 -4.41
C LYS A 39 14.46 6.34 -3.94
N GLU A 40 13.40 5.89 -3.27
CA GLU A 40 13.26 4.49 -2.87
C GLU A 40 13.02 3.61 -4.11
N LYS A 41 13.61 2.41 -4.13
CA LYS A 41 13.55 1.49 -5.29
C LYS A 41 12.12 1.11 -5.71
N ASP A 42 11.21 1.03 -4.75
CA ASP A 42 9.82 0.62 -4.96
C ASP A 42 8.89 1.80 -5.27
N TYR A 43 9.41 3.04 -5.28
CA TYR A 43 8.57 4.24 -5.36
C TYR A 43 7.75 4.31 -6.65
N ASP A 44 8.38 4.06 -7.80
CA ASP A 44 7.73 4.12 -9.12
C ASP A 44 6.64 3.05 -9.24
N PHE A 45 6.94 1.83 -8.81
CA PHE A 45 5.97 0.74 -8.76
C PHE A 45 4.74 1.09 -7.91
N LEU A 46 4.96 1.67 -6.73
CA LEU A 46 3.87 2.06 -5.83
C LEU A 46 2.99 3.18 -6.41
N LEU A 47 3.60 4.11 -7.16
CA LEU A 47 2.86 5.17 -7.85
C LEU A 47 2.00 4.63 -8.98
N VAL A 48 2.58 3.77 -9.84
CA VAL A 48 1.83 3.11 -10.92
C VAL A 48 0.70 2.26 -10.35
N ALA A 49 0.95 1.51 -9.28
CA ALA A 49 -0.08 0.71 -8.62
C ALA A 49 -1.24 1.53 -8.06
N LYS A 50 -0.99 2.77 -7.62
CA LYS A 50 -2.03 3.64 -7.05
C LYS A 50 -2.79 4.45 -8.09
N TYR A 51 -2.09 5.00 -9.08
CA TYR A 51 -2.65 5.99 -10.00
C TYR A 51 -2.80 5.47 -11.44
N GLY A 52 -2.23 4.30 -11.76
CA GLY A 52 -2.17 3.74 -13.12
C GLY A 52 -1.18 4.48 -14.02
N ASP A 53 -0.91 3.91 -15.19
CA ASP A 53 0.07 4.46 -16.15
C ASP A 53 -0.34 5.80 -16.80
N ARG A 54 -1.61 6.18 -16.66
CA ARG A 54 -2.19 7.25 -17.51
C ARG A 54 -2.04 8.67 -16.97
N VAL A 55 -1.62 8.87 -15.71
CA VAL A 55 -1.87 10.18 -15.07
C VAL A 55 -0.65 10.90 -14.54
N TYR A 56 0.44 10.24 -14.20
CA TYR A 56 1.58 10.92 -13.57
C TYR A 56 2.94 10.41 -14.02
N ASP A 57 3.78 11.36 -14.47
CA ASP A 57 5.22 11.14 -14.52
C ASP A 57 5.75 10.92 -13.08
N PRO A 58 6.31 9.73 -12.76
CA PRO A 58 6.83 9.42 -11.41
C PRO A 58 7.83 10.46 -10.89
N ASN A 59 8.60 11.05 -11.81
CA ASN A 59 9.59 12.06 -11.50
C ASN A 59 8.96 13.38 -11.08
N GLU A 60 7.81 13.74 -11.65
CA GLU A 60 7.09 14.95 -11.26
C GLU A 60 6.55 14.84 -9.83
N VAL A 61 5.98 13.68 -9.48
CA VAL A 61 5.47 13.43 -8.12
C VAL A 61 6.61 13.41 -7.11
N PHE A 62 7.75 12.83 -7.48
CA PHE A 62 8.96 12.84 -6.67
C PHE A 62 9.49 14.26 -6.41
N MET A 63 9.54 15.11 -7.43
CA MET A 63 9.94 16.51 -7.28
C MET A 63 8.97 17.31 -6.41
N LYS A 64 7.66 17.09 -6.54
CA LYS A 64 6.65 17.68 -5.64
C LYS A 64 6.88 17.28 -4.18
N ARG A 65 7.29 16.03 -3.94
CA ARG A 65 7.59 15.50 -2.61
C ARG A 65 8.81 16.20 -1.98
N ILE A 66 9.91 16.34 -2.73
CA ILE A 66 11.10 17.05 -2.29
C ILE A 66 10.76 18.53 -1.99
N ARG A 67 10.06 19.19 -2.91
CA ARG A 67 9.64 20.58 -2.75
C ARG A 67 8.82 20.79 -1.48
N ASN A 68 7.84 19.93 -1.21
CA ASN A 68 7.00 20.03 0.00
C ASN A 68 7.83 19.88 1.29
N GLY A 69 8.78 18.93 1.32
CA GLY A 69 9.69 18.77 2.46
C GLY A 69 10.57 20.02 2.69
N LEU A 70 11.10 20.61 1.61
CA LEU A 70 11.90 21.83 1.68
C LEU A 70 11.09 23.06 2.13
N ILE A 71 9.86 23.22 1.63
CA ILE A 71 8.98 24.32 2.03
C ILE A 71 8.68 24.25 3.54
N VAL A 72 8.38 23.06 4.07
CA VAL A 72 8.11 22.90 5.50
C VAL A 72 9.37 23.17 6.34
N ALA A 73 10.53 22.66 5.91
CA ALA A 73 11.79 22.95 6.61
C ALA A 73 12.11 24.45 6.63
N ALA A 74 11.94 25.13 5.49
CA ALA A 74 12.16 26.58 5.37
C ALA A 74 11.18 27.40 6.21
N ALA A 75 9.90 27.03 6.24
CA ALA A 75 8.88 27.68 7.09
C ALA A 75 9.21 27.54 8.58
N LEU A 76 9.71 26.39 9.03
CA LEU A 76 10.13 26.19 10.42
C LEU A 76 11.37 27.01 10.78
N ILE A 77 12.36 27.11 9.89
CA ILE A 77 13.53 27.96 10.10
C ILE A 77 13.11 29.43 10.24
N PHE A 78 12.12 29.87 9.45
CA PHE A 78 11.60 31.24 9.52
C PHE A 78 10.85 31.54 10.84
N LEU A 79 10.08 30.56 11.35
CA LEU A 79 9.31 30.73 12.59
C LEU A 79 10.17 30.68 13.87
N PHE A 80 11.24 29.92 13.86
CA PHE A 80 12.06 29.70 15.04
C PHE A 80 13.53 30.03 14.78
N LEU A 81 13.94 31.25 15.15
CA LEU A 81 15.31 31.80 14.94
C LEU A 81 16.35 31.31 15.95
N SER A 82 16.13 30.22 16.64
CA SER A 82 17.08 29.63 17.62
C SER A 82 17.99 28.58 16.96
N GLN A 83 19.24 28.49 17.42
CA GLN A 83 20.23 27.50 16.90
C GLN A 83 19.73 26.05 16.97
N MET A 84 19.01 25.67 18.01
CA MET A 84 18.42 24.34 18.16
C MET A 84 17.28 24.07 17.18
N SER A 85 16.62 25.12 16.67
CA SER A 85 15.50 24.96 15.73
C SER A 85 15.95 24.62 14.32
N TYR A 86 17.19 24.91 13.90
CA TYR A 86 17.71 24.49 12.59
C TYR A 86 17.79 22.97 12.46
N LEU A 87 18.30 22.28 13.50
CA LEU A 87 18.31 20.82 13.52
C LEU A 87 16.90 20.24 13.52
N ALA A 88 16.01 20.81 14.33
CA ALA A 88 14.60 20.40 14.36
C ALA A 88 13.91 20.60 13.00
N ALA A 89 14.14 21.71 12.31
CA ALA A 89 13.57 22.00 11.01
C ALA A 89 14.02 20.99 9.93
N ILE A 90 15.29 20.62 9.91
CA ILE A 90 15.83 19.60 8.98
C ILE A 90 15.17 18.24 9.27
N VAL A 91 15.08 17.84 10.55
CA VAL A 91 14.44 16.57 10.93
C VAL A 91 12.97 16.54 10.53
N VAL A 92 12.21 17.60 10.81
CA VAL A 92 10.78 17.70 10.44
C VAL A 92 10.61 17.73 8.93
N GLY A 93 11.41 18.47 8.19
CA GLY A 93 11.41 18.48 6.72
C GLY A 93 11.64 17.09 6.13
N TYR A 94 12.61 16.34 6.69
CA TYR A 94 12.87 14.96 6.31
C TYR A 94 11.69 14.03 6.67
N LEU A 95 11.05 14.20 7.83
CA LEU A 95 9.87 13.43 8.22
C LEU A 95 8.70 13.66 7.28
N VAL A 96 8.43 14.91 6.89
CA VAL A 96 7.38 15.26 5.92
C VAL A 96 7.69 14.64 4.55
N TYR A 97 8.94 14.72 4.10
CA TYR A 97 9.40 14.06 2.88
C TYR A 97 9.14 12.54 2.93
N LYS A 98 9.49 11.88 4.03
CA LYS A 98 9.34 10.42 4.19
C LYS A 98 7.89 10.00 4.43
N GLN A 99 7.06 10.85 5.03
CA GLN A 99 5.65 10.58 5.33
C GLN A 99 4.85 10.26 4.07
N GLN A 100 5.10 10.96 2.95
CA GLN A 100 4.39 10.71 1.68
C GLN A 100 4.69 9.31 1.13
N TYR A 101 5.94 8.85 1.20
CA TYR A 101 6.31 7.48 0.82
C TYR A 101 5.68 6.44 1.76
N THR A 102 5.75 6.67 3.07
CA THR A 102 5.16 5.76 4.06
C THR A 102 3.64 5.65 3.89
N SER A 103 2.97 6.76 3.57
CA SER A 103 1.54 6.79 3.26
C SER A 103 1.22 5.96 2.00
N LEU A 104 1.99 6.11 0.93
CA LEU A 104 1.84 5.36 -0.32
C LEU A 104 2.03 3.86 -0.09
N ARG A 105 3.10 3.48 0.63
CA ARG A 105 3.37 2.09 1.01
C ARG A 105 2.28 1.50 1.90
N SER A 106 1.78 2.29 2.86
CA SER A 106 0.68 1.88 3.73
C SER A 106 -0.62 1.66 2.95
N TRP A 107 -0.92 2.56 2.00
CA TRP A 107 -2.06 2.41 1.09
C TRP A 107 -1.96 1.11 0.29
N TYR A 108 -0.82 0.85 -0.36
CA TYR A 108 -0.60 -0.37 -1.14
C TYR A 108 -0.76 -1.64 -0.29
N LYS A 109 -0.17 -1.65 0.92
CA LYS A 109 -0.32 -2.77 1.84
C LYS A 109 -1.79 -2.99 2.27
N LYS A 110 -2.53 -1.92 2.53
CA LYS A 110 -3.96 -1.99 2.85
C LYS A 110 -4.75 -2.54 1.66
N HIS A 111 -4.44 -2.10 0.45
CA HIS A 111 -5.08 -2.56 -0.77
C HIS A 111 -4.83 -4.05 -1.02
N LEU A 112 -3.59 -4.51 -0.88
CA LEU A 112 -3.27 -5.94 -0.96
C LEU A 112 -3.99 -6.77 0.11
N ASN A 113 -4.01 -6.32 1.36
CA ASN A 113 -4.73 -7.00 2.44
C ASN A 113 -6.24 -7.06 2.17
N TYR A 114 -6.80 -6.03 1.54
CA TYR A 114 -8.21 -6.01 1.12
C TYR A 114 -8.48 -7.07 0.05
N ILE A 115 -7.66 -7.13 -1.00
CA ILE A 115 -7.74 -8.15 -2.05
C ILE A 115 -7.59 -9.56 -1.45
N ASP A 116 -6.57 -9.77 -0.60
CA ASP A 116 -6.31 -11.04 0.08
C ASP A 116 -7.50 -11.50 0.95
N SER A 117 -8.23 -10.56 1.53
CA SER A 117 -9.42 -10.85 2.32
C SER A 117 -10.66 -11.21 1.48
N LEU A 118 -10.75 -10.72 0.24
CA LEU A 118 -11.88 -10.96 -0.66
C LEU A 118 -11.71 -12.24 -1.49
N LEU A 119 -10.48 -12.57 -1.86
CA LEU A 119 -10.17 -13.70 -2.75
C LEU A 119 -10.79 -15.04 -2.28
N PRO A 120 -10.70 -15.44 -0.98
CA PRO A 120 -11.27 -16.72 -0.53
C PRO A 120 -12.79 -16.77 -0.65
N TYR A 121 -13.47 -15.64 -0.52
CA TYR A 121 -14.94 -15.56 -0.69
C TYR A 121 -15.34 -15.70 -2.14
N TYR A 122 -14.65 -14.99 -3.04
CA TYR A 122 -14.84 -15.13 -4.48
C TYR A 122 -14.57 -16.57 -4.95
N LEU A 123 -13.46 -17.17 -4.52
CA LEU A 123 -13.12 -18.55 -4.86
C LEU A 123 -14.16 -19.55 -4.36
N LYS A 124 -14.84 -19.27 -3.23
CA LYS A 124 -15.93 -20.12 -2.73
C LYS A 124 -17.17 -20.05 -3.62
N SER A 125 -17.53 -18.87 -4.08
CA SER A 125 -18.60 -18.71 -5.08
C SER A 125 -18.27 -19.43 -6.38
N LEU A 126 -17.03 -19.24 -6.86
CA LEU A 126 -16.54 -19.90 -8.07
C LEU A 126 -16.50 -21.42 -7.93
N GLU A 127 -16.14 -21.96 -6.76
CA GLU A 127 -16.16 -23.40 -6.46
C GLU A 127 -17.54 -24.01 -6.71
N VAL A 128 -18.59 -23.35 -6.25
CA VAL A 128 -19.98 -23.80 -6.49
C VAL A 128 -20.30 -23.87 -7.98
N LEU A 129 -19.90 -22.85 -8.73
CA LEU A 129 -20.13 -22.80 -10.17
C LEU A 129 -19.37 -23.88 -10.95
N VAL A 130 -18.13 -24.15 -10.57
CA VAL A 130 -17.29 -25.18 -11.22
C VAL A 130 -17.78 -26.61 -10.97
N HIS A 131 -18.59 -26.86 -9.95
CA HIS A 131 -19.28 -28.13 -9.77
C HIS A 131 -20.33 -28.41 -10.88
N HIS A 132 -20.96 -27.35 -11.40
CA HIS A 132 -22.07 -27.46 -12.34
C HIS A 132 -21.70 -27.10 -13.77
N TYR A 133 -20.64 -26.31 -13.97
CA TYR A 133 -20.21 -25.77 -15.25
C TYR A 133 -18.76 -26.11 -15.56
N THR A 134 -18.38 -25.98 -16.84
CA THR A 134 -16.96 -25.99 -17.21
C THR A 134 -16.26 -24.72 -16.68
N VAL A 135 -14.94 -24.81 -16.49
CA VAL A 135 -14.18 -23.67 -15.88
C VAL A 135 -14.36 -22.36 -16.64
N PRO A 136 -14.29 -22.31 -18.00
CA PRO A 136 -14.56 -21.06 -18.73
C PRO A 136 -15.95 -20.50 -18.47
N VAL A 137 -16.98 -21.34 -18.53
CA VAL A 137 -18.37 -20.92 -18.30
C VAL A 137 -18.60 -20.50 -16.84
N ALA A 138 -17.99 -21.20 -15.89
CA ALA A 138 -18.05 -20.85 -14.47
C ALA A 138 -17.40 -19.47 -14.21
N LEU A 139 -16.26 -19.20 -14.82
CA LEU A 139 -15.59 -17.90 -14.75
C LEU A 139 -16.46 -16.79 -15.35
N ALA A 140 -17.03 -16.98 -16.55
CA ALA A 140 -17.91 -16.00 -17.17
C ALA A 140 -19.12 -15.68 -16.27
N LYS A 141 -19.81 -16.71 -15.75
CA LYS A 141 -20.95 -16.51 -14.85
C LYS A 141 -20.56 -15.90 -13.49
N SER A 142 -19.34 -16.11 -13.03
CA SER A 142 -18.88 -15.56 -11.75
C SER A 142 -18.62 -14.06 -11.78
N ILE A 143 -18.55 -13.42 -12.95
CA ILE A 143 -18.26 -11.98 -13.08
C ILE A 143 -19.34 -11.13 -12.39
N ASP A 144 -20.59 -11.51 -12.49
CA ASP A 144 -21.69 -10.73 -11.92
C ASP A 144 -21.65 -10.72 -10.39
N ASP A 145 -21.33 -11.86 -9.79
CA ASP A 145 -21.23 -12.04 -8.32
C ASP A 145 -19.85 -11.68 -7.77
N ALA A 146 -18.88 -11.40 -8.63
CA ALA A 146 -17.52 -11.09 -8.20
C ALA A 146 -17.44 -9.70 -7.53
N PRO A 147 -16.57 -9.53 -6.51
CA PRO A 147 -16.24 -8.22 -6.00
C PRO A 147 -15.78 -7.27 -7.11
N GLU A 148 -16.19 -5.99 -7.03
CA GLU A 148 -15.88 -4.97 -8.04
C GLU A 148 -14.37 -4.90 -8.40
N VAL A 149 -13.51 -5.16 -7.42
CA VAL A 149 -12.05 -5.17 -7.61
C VAL A 149 -11.60 -6.23 -8.62
N PHE A 150 -12.27 -7.39 -8.66
CA PHE A 150 -11.89 -8.51 -9.55
C PHE A 150 -12.56 -8.45 -10.91
N LYS A 151 -13.68 -7.75 -11.07
CA LYS A 151 -14.44 -7.70 -12.32
C LYS A 151 -13.62 -7.34 -13.56
N PRO A 152 -12.75 -6.29 -13.52
CA PRO A 152 -11.95 -5.94 -14.69
C PRO A 152 -10.98 -7.03 -15.13
N GLY A 153 -10.30 -7.65 -14.15
CA GLY A 153 -9.35 -8.74 -14.42
C GLY A 153 -10.06 -10.01 -14.91
N LEU A 154 -11.21 -10.33 -14.33
CA LEU A 154 -12.02 -11.47 -14.75
C LEU A 154 -12.54 -11.32 -16.18
N LYS A 155 -13.02 -10.13 -16.56
CA LYS A 155 -13.42 -9.86 -17.94
C LYS A 155 -12.29 -10.12 -18.92
N ARG A 156 -11.09 -9.56 -18.65
CA ARG A 156 -9.90 -9.82 -19.49
C ARG A 156 -9.50 -11.29 -19.54
N LEU A 157 -9.61 -12.00 -18.42
CA LEU A 157 -9.34 -13.44 -18.36
C LEU A 157 -10.31 -14.21 -19.24
N VAL A 158 -11.61 -13.96 -19.13
CA VAL A 158 -12.67 -14.62 -19.92
C VAL A 158 -12.52 -14.29 -21.41
N GLU A 159 -12.31 -13.02 -21.76
CA GLU A 159 -12.08 -12.58 -23.14
C GLU A 159 -10.91 -13.33 -23.81
N LYS A 160 -9.78 -13.50 -23.09
CA LYS A 160 -8.63 -14.26 -23.61
C LYS A 160 -8.96 -15.75 -23.82
N ILE A 161 -9.68 -16.35 -22.88
CA ILE A 161 -10.10 -17.75 -22.99
C ILE A 161 -11.10 -17.93 -24.15
N GLU A 162 -12.06 -17.03 -24.31
CA GLU A 162 -13.04 -17.05 -25.41
C GLU A 162 -12.39 -16.78 -26.77
N ALA A 163 -11.29 -16.01 -26.80
CA ALA A 163 -10.46 -15.82 -27.98
C ALA A 163 -9.69 -17.08 -28.42
N GLY A 164 -9.82 -18.19 -27.67
CA GLY A 164 -9.19 -19.47 -27.96
C GLY A 164 -7.84 -19.70 -27.31
N ASP A 165 -7.40 -18.83 -26.40
CA ASP A 165 -6.16 -19.05 -25.66
C ASP A 165 -6.37 -20.11 -24.56
N SER A 166 -5.94 -21.33 -24.88
CA SER A 166 -6.01 -22.48 -23.97
C SER A 166 -4.76 -22.64 -23.09
N SER A 167 -3.84 -21.68 -23.15
CA SER A 167 -2.62 -21.68 -22.33
C SER A 167 -2.90 -21.34 -20.86
N ILE A 168 -1.88 -21.48 -20.01
CA ILE A 168 -1.93 -21.06 -18.60
C ILE A 168 -1.82 -19.54 -18.46
N ASP A 169 -1.36 -18.83 -19.49
CA ASP A 169 -0.97 -17.42 -19.41
C ASP A 169 -2.11 -16.48 -19.00
N PRO A 170 -3.35 -16.59 -19.52
CA PRO A 170 -4.46 -15.76 -19.05
C PRO A 170 -4.70 -15.86 -17.53
N TYR A 171 -4.61 -17.08 -16.99
CA TYR A 171 -4.77 -17.32 -15.54
C TYR A 171 -3.63 -16.72 -14.72
N MET A 172 -2.41 -16.81 -15.25
CA MET A 172 -1.24 -16.25 -14.59
C MET A 172 -1.20 -14.73 -14.66
N ASP A 173 -1.69 -14.13 -15.74
CA ASP A 173 -1.81 -12.68 -15.88
C ASP A 173 -2.82 -12.12 -14.87
N PHE A 174 -3.97 -12.79 -14.71
CA PHE A 174 -4.90 -12.45 -13.61
C PHE A 174 -4.22 -12.54 -12.24
N ALA A 175 -3.47 -13.60 -11.99
CA ALA A 175 -2.77 -13.76 -10.71
C ALA A 175 -1.67 -12.71 -10.47
N LYS A 176 -1.01 -12.20 -11.52
CA LYS A 176 -0.03 -11.11 -11.44
C LYS A 176 -0.70 -9.76 -11.20
N GLU A 177 -1.88 -9.53 -11.79
CA GLU A 177 -2.65 -8.32 -11.56
C GLU A 177 -3.14 -8.21 -10.11
N TYR A 178 -3.46 -9.36 -9.50
CA TYR A 178 -3.86 -9.46 -8.10
C TYR A 178 -2.79 -10.24 -7.29
N PRO A 179 -1.65 -9.62 -6.94
CA PRO A 179 -0.47 -10.29 -6.42
C PRO A 179 -0.62 -10.62 -4.92
N VAL A 180 -1.64 -11.42 -4.60
CA VAL A 180 -1.80 -11.98 -3.26
C VAL A 180 -1.23 -13.40 -3.20
N ARG A 181 -0.83 -13.80 -1.99
CA ARG A 181 -0.03 -15.02 -1.76
C ARG A 181 -0.56 -16.26 -2.45
N ASP A 182 -1.86 -16.48 -2.38
CA ASP A 182 -2.47 -17.72 -2.82
C ASP A 182 -3.12 -17.61 -4.23
N SER A 183 -3.14 -16.41 -4.85
CA SER A 183 -3.75 -16.17 -6.16
C SER A 183 -3.11 -17.04 -7.26
N MET A 184 -1.80 -17.04 -7.37
CA MET A 184 -1.09 -17.86 -8.38
C MET A 184 -1.35 -19.35 -8.21
N ARG A 185 -1.38 -19.84 -6.97
CA ARG A 185 -1.65 -21.24 -6.68
C ARG A 185 -3.08 -21.63 -7.09
N MET A 186 -4.05 -20.78 -6.75
CA MET A 186 -5.46 -21.04 -7.06
C MET A 186 -5.73 -20.96 -8.54
N MET A 187 -5.16 -20.01 -9.27
CA MET A 187 -5.30 -19.91 -10.72
C MET A 187 -4.68 -21.11 -11.44
N ARG A 188 -3.54 -21.63 -10.98
CA ARG A 188 -2.96 -22.89 -11.52
C ARG A 188 -3.86 -24.11 -11.26
N LEU A 189 -4.47 -24.20 -10.08
CA LEU A 189 -5.40 -25.30 -9.78
C LEU A 189 -6.65 -25.20 -10.66
N LEU A 190 -7.17 -24.00 -10.88
CA LEU A 190 -8.32 -23.72 -11.72
C LEU A 190 -8.02 -24.09 -13.19
N TYR A 191 -6.85 -23.71 -13.71
CA TYR A 191 -6.40 -24.09 -15.04
C TYR A 191 -6.34 -25.60 -15.21
N ARG A 192 -5.69 -26.32 -14.24
CA ARG A 192 -5.63 -27.80 -14.27
C ARG A 192 -7.00 -28.43 -14.26
N LEU A 193 -7.93 -27.86 -13.50
CA LEU A 193 -9.31 -28.33 -13.44
C LEU A 193 -10.03 -28.18 -14.78
N GLY A 194 -9.68 -27.14 -15.55
CA GLY A 194 -10.18 -26.91 -16.92
C GLY A 194 -9.64 -27.92 -17.94
N LEU A 195 -8.42 -28.40 -17.76
CA LEU A 195 -7.76 -29.37 -18.67
C LEU A 195 -8.06 -30.84 -18.33
N GLY A 196 -8.59 -31.11 -17.13
CA GLY A 196 -8.68 -32.50 -16.62
C GLY A 196 -9.63 -33.38 -17.41
N GLU A 197 -9.12 -34.58 -17.80
CA GLU A 197 -9.93 -35.71 -18.24
C GLU A 197 -10.99 -36.07 -17.17
N GLN A 198 -12.13 -36.60 -17.57
CA GLN A 198 -13.27 -36.83 -16.68
C GLN A 198 -12.94 -37.68 -15.44
N GLU A 199 -12.07 -38.67 -15.54
CA GLU A 199 -11.66 -39.51 -14.40
C GLU A 199 -10.86 -38.75 -13.34
N LYS A 200 -10.02 -37.81 -13.74
CA LYS A 200 -9.19 -37.00 -12.82
C LYS A 200 -9.90 -35.75 -12.33
N LYS A 201 -10.99 -35.33 -13.01
CA LYS A 201 -11.73 -34.10 -12.73
C LYS A 201 -12.27 -34.08 -11.28
N HIS A 202 -12.81 -35.20 -10.82
CA HIS A 202 -13.35 -35.30 -9.45
C HIS A 202 -12.26 -35.09 -8.38
N GLN A 203 -11.09 -35.72 -8.54
CA GLN A 203 -9.97 -35.56 -7.61
C GLN A 203 -9.42 -34.11 -7.62
N GLN A 204 -9.36 -33.49 -8.80
CA GLN A 204 -8.92 -32.11 -8.93
C GLN A 204 -9.93 -31.13 -8.31
N LEU A 205 -11.23 -31.39 -8.45
CA LEU A 205 -12.30 -30.61 -7.84
C LEU A 205 -12.25 -30.72 -6.31
N VAL A 206 -12.08 -31.91 -5.77
CA VAL A 206 -11.89 -32.12 -4.31
C VAL A 206 -10.65 -31.38 -3.82
N SER A 207 -9.54 -31.43 -4.56
CA SER A 207 -8.30 -30.73 -4.22
C SER A 207 -8.49 -29.20 -4.24
N PHE A 208 -9.22 -28.68 -5.23
CA PHE A 208 -9.57 -27.27 -5.34
C PHE A 208 -10.46 -26.86 -4.15
N SER A 209 -11.54 -27.58 -3.86
CA SER A 209 -12.46 -27.34 -2.75
C SER A 209 -11.72 -27.33 -1.41
N LYS A 210 -10.86 -28.31 -1.16
CA LYS A 210 -10.02 -28.36 0.05
C LYS A 210 -9.12 -27.13 0.16
N SER A 211 -8.53 -26.70 -0.95
CA SER A 211 -7.67 -25.51 -0.98
C SER A 211 -8.47 -24.24 -0.68
N VAL A 212 -9.65 -24.07 -1.28
CA VAL A 212 -10.55 -22.92 -1.02
C VAL A 212 -10.98 -22.88 0.43
N SER A 213 -11.41 -24.02 0.99
CA SER A 213 -11.82 -24.14 2.40
C SER A 213 -10.69 -23.81 3.37
N SER A 214 -9.47 -24.26 3.07
CA SER A 214 -8.25 -23.92 3.83
C SER A 214 -7.97 -22.42 3.80
N LEU A 215 -8.10 -21.78 2.64
CA LEU A 215 -7.93 -20.32 2.49
C LEU A 215 -8.99 -19.53 3.28
N GLN A 216 -10.24 -19.98 3.25
CA GLN A 216 -11.30 -19.35 4.05
C GLN A 216 -11.03 -19.46 5.55
N ALA A 217 -10.62 -20.65 6.02
CA ALA A 217 -10.27 -20.85 7.42
C ALA A 217 -9.14 -19.91 7.85
N LYS A 218 -8.08 -19.84 7.04
CA LYS A 218 -6.94 -18.94 7.27
C LYS A 218 -7.34 -17.46 7.25
N SER A 219 -8.20 -17.05 6.31
CA SER A 219 -8.70 -15.67 6.25
C SER A 219 -9.51 -15.30 7.49
N ARG A 220 -10.35 -16.23 7.99
CA ARG A 220 -11.10 -16.03 9.24
C ARG A 220 -10.18 -15.91 10.44
N GLU A 221 -9.18 -16.77 10.53
CA GLU A 221 -8.17 -16.73 11.59
C GLU A 221 -7.39 -15.40 11.58
N MET A 222 -6.92 -14.96 10.40
CA MET A 222 -6.24 -13.67 10.29
C MET A 222 -7.12 -12.48 10.72
N LYS A 223 -8.41 -12.49 10.38
CA LYS A 223 -9.35 -11.46 10.83
C LYS A 223 -9.56 -11.49 12.35
N TYR A 224 -9.63 -12.68 12.93
CA TYR A 224 -9.75 -12.86 14.37
C TYR A 224 -8.49 -12.33 15.09
N GLN A 225 -7.31 -12.74 14.65
CA GLN A 225 -6.02 -12.27 15.17
C GLN A 225 -5.85 -10.74 15.04
N ALA A 226 -6.25 -10.17 13.92
CA ALA A 226 -6.21 -8.71 13.73
C ALA A 226 -7.12 -7.96 14.73
N ARG A 227 -8.28 -8.51 15.06
CA ARG A 227 -9.17 -7.97 16.10
C ARG A 227 -8.56 -8.08 17.48
N LEU A 228 -8.00 -9.25 17.84
CA LEU A 228 -7.31 -9.46 19.12
C LEU A 228 -6.17 -8.47 19.29
N ASN A 229 -5.26 -8.38 18.33
CA ASN A 229 -4.13 -7.44 18.38
C ASN A 229 -4.58 -5.98 18.53
N THR A 230 -5.74 -5.63 17.94
CA THR A 230 -6.30 -4.28 18.09
C THR A 230 -6.83 -4.06 19.51
N MET A 231 -7.47 -5.07 20.10
CA MET A 231 -7.95 -4.99 21.48
C MET A 231 -6.80 -4.97 22.48
N GLU A 232 -5.79 -5.83 22.33
CA GLU A 232 -4.59 -5.85 23.17
C GLU A 232 -3.85 -4.50 23.13
N ARG A 233 -3.67 -3.93 21.93
CA ARG A 233 -3.05 -2.62 21.81
C ARG A 233 -3.83 -1.52 22.52
N LYS A 234 -5.17 -1.52 22.42
CA LYS A 234 -6.01 -0.55 23.15
C LYS A 234 -5.90 -0.74 24.65
N THR A 235 -5.92 -1.97 25.13
CA THR A 235 -5.77 -2.29 26.56
C THR A 235 -4.40 -1.84 27.07
N MET A 236 -3.32 -2.11 26.31
CA MET A 236 -1.97 -1.68 26.66
C MET A 236 -1.86 -0.14 26.74
N ILE A 237 -2.46 0.58 25.77
CA ILE A 237 -2.50 2.06 25.82
C ILE A 237 -3.25 2.54 27.05
N MET A 238 -4.41 1.95 27.39
CA MET A 238 -5.14 2.30 28.59
C MET A 238 -4.32 2.08 29.87
N MET A 239 -3.64 0.93 29.97
CA MET A 239 -2.75 0.64 31.11
C MET A 239 -1.59 1.65 31.22
N CYS A 240 -0.98 2.01 30.10
CA CYS A 240 0.07 3.03 30.09
C CYS A 240 -0.48 4.40 30.55
N VAL A 241 -1.61 4.84 29.99
CA VAL A 241 -2.21 6.14 30.36
C VAL A 241 -2.59 6.18 31.84
N THR A 242 -3.20 5.12 32.37
CA THR A 242 -3.56 5.06 33.80
C THR A 242 -2.31 5.01 34.70
N GLY A 243 -1.27 4.23 34.30
CA GLY A 243 -0.01 4.16 35.04
C GLY A 243 0.73 5.48 35.07
N PHE A 244 0.89 6.14 33.93
CA PHE A 244 1.53 7.47 33.87
C PHE A 244 0.69 8.54 34.57
N GLY A 245 -0.65 8.45 34.47
CA GLY A 245 -1.56 9.36 35.18
C GLY A 245 -1.42 9.26 36.69
N SER A 246 -1.37 8.05 37.25
CA SER A 246 -1.20 7.84 38.69
C SER A 246 0.19 8.31 39.20
N LEU A 247 1.25 8.05 38.43
CA LEU A 247 2.60 8.56 38.74
C LEU A 247 2.64 10.11 38.70
N GLY A 248 1.98 10.72 37.71
CA GLY A 248 1.88 12.19 37.64
C GLY A 248 1.18 12.79 38.84
N LEU A 249 0.08 12.19 39.29
CA LEU A 249 -0.62 12.65 40.50
C LEU A 249 0.23 12.52 41.77
N LEU A 250 0.99 11.43 41.90
CA LEU A 250 1.92 11.26 43.03
C LEU A 250 3.02 12.33 43.00
N LEU A 251 3.62 12.62 41.85
CA LEU A 251 4.64 13.66 41.72
C LEU A 251 4.10 15.03 42.07
N ILE A 252 2.89 15.40 41.62
CA ILE A 252 2.21 16.66 41.95
C ILE A 252 1.95 16.73 43.44
N SER A 253 1.49 15.65 44.07
CA SER A 253 1.24 15.58 45.51
C SER A 253 2.52 15.81 46.32
N ILE A 254 3.63 15.17 45.95
CA ILE A 254 4.94 15.35 46.60
C ILE A 254 5.43 16.80 46.46
N PHE A 255 5.32 17.35 45.24
CA PHE A 255 5.72 18.74 44.99
C PHE A 255 4.90 19.75 45.82
N MET A 256 3.61 19.50 46.00
CA MET A 256 2.73 20.34 46.78
C MET A 256 3.07 20.29 48.28
N ILE A 257 3.46 19.12 48.80
CA ILE A 257 3.92 18.94 50.18
C ILE A 257 5.25 19.63 50.42
N MET A 258 6.17 19.61 49.44
CA MET A 258 7.48 20.26 49.54
C MET A 258 7.40 21.82 49.43
N SER A 259 6.32 22.33 48.87
CA SER A 259 6.10 23.76 48.65
C SER A 259 5.36 24.43 49.83
N LEU A 260 4.86 23.66 50.79
CA LEU A 260 4.27 24.08 52.07
C LEU A 260 5.32 24.09 53.18
#